data_821cc9d35f0d3ad8843758467e398cbc
#
_entry.id   821cc9d35f0d3ad8843758467e398cbc
#
_cell.length_a   1.000
_cell.length_b   1.000
_cell.length_c   1.000
_cell.angle_alpha   90.00
_cell.angle_beta   90.00
_cell.angle_gamma   90.00
#
_symmetry.space_group_name_H-M   'P 1'
#
loop_
_entity.id
_entity.type
_entity.pdbx_description
1 polymer ?
#
loop_
_entity_poly.entity_id
_entity_poly.type
_entity_poly.pdbx_seq_one_letter_code
_entity_poly.pdbx_strand_id
1 'polypeptide(L)'
;VEELSKQCDIKLIGIDDSAVKKLKNTYSYVDCNIPKNTYNGQRDEVGTVAVKAVLIVNDRLSVEQVKKLTQLVFDNAQELQLTVSADVDITLEKAVEGVKIPFHKGAAEYYSERGITVKTAG
;
A
#
# COMPACT_ATOMS: atom_id res chain seq x y z
N VAL A 1 -6.53 -1.04 17.73
CA VAL A 1 -5.22 -1.25 18.36
C VAL A 1 -4.76 0.05 19.02
N GLU A 2 -4.71 1.16 18.28
CA GLU A 2 -4.23 2.45 18.77
C GLU A 2 -4.98 2.94 20.01
N GLU A 3 -6.31 2.94 20.01
CA GLU A 3 -7.12 3.36 21.17
C GLU A 3 -6.86 2.48 22.41
N LEU A 4 -6.71 1.16 22.21
CA LEU A 4 -6.41 0.24 23.30
C LEU A 4 -5.00 0.51 23.88
N SER A 5 -4.01 0.78 23.03
CA SER A 5 -2.66 1.08 23.47
C SER A 5 -2.53 2.38 24.27
N LYS A 6 -3.48 3.31 24.11
CA LYS A 6 -3.55 4.52 24.95
C LYS A 6 -4.07 4.25 26.36
N GLN A 7 -4.75 3.13 26.56
CA GLN A 7 -5.37 2.76 27.85
C GLN A 7 -4.52 1.74 28.64
N CYS A 8 -3.77 0.89 27.96
CA CYS A 8 -2.92 -0.13 28.57
C CYS A 8 -1.76 -0.50 27.65
N ASP A 9 -0.72 -1.08 28.25
CA ASP A 9 0.38 -1.67 27.48
C ASP A 9 -0.12 -2.86 26.68
N ILE A 10 0.23 -2.91 25.40
CA ILE A 10 -0.14 -4.00 24.51
C ILE A 10 1.09 -4.76 24.04
N LYS A 11 0.89 -6.05 23.74
CA LYS A 11 1.89 -6.88 23.07
C LYS A 11 1.33 -7.34 21.74
N LEU A 12 1.99 -6.99 20.65
CA LEU A 12 1.70 -7.52 19.34
C LEU A 12 2.30 -8.92 19.19
N ILE A 13 1.56 -9.82 18.55
CA ILE A 13 2.01 -11.16 18.21
C ILE A 13 2.19 -11.20 16.71
N GLY A 14 3.39 -11.50 16.25
CA GLY A 14 3.69 -11.65 14.81
C GLY A 14 2.97 -12.86 14.21
N ILE A 15 2.81 -12.83 12.91
CA ILE A 15 2.28 -13.94 12.12
C ILE A 15 3.46 -14.77 11.61
N ASP A 16 3.41 -16.09 11.77
CA ASP A 16 4.48 -16.96 11.29
C ASP A 16 4.58 -16.99 9.75
N ASP A 17 5.78 -17.27 9.25
CA ASP A 17 6.08 -17.23 7.81
C ASP A 17 5.20 -18.15 6.97
N SER A 18 4.76 -19.28 7.52
CA SER A 18 3.91 -20.24 6.81
C SER A 18 2.49 -19.69 6.63
N ALA A 19 1.97 -19.01 7.65
CA ALA A 19 0.67 -18.33 7.59
C ALA A 19 0.74 -17.11 6.67
N VAL A 20 1.81 -16.31 6.74
CA VAL A 20 2.06 -15.20 5.82
C VAL A 20 2.05 -15.65 4.38
N LYS A 21 2.77 -16.73 4.03
CA LYS A 21 2.78 -17.31 2.68
C LYS A 21 1.39 -17.74 2.21
N LYS A 22 0.61 -18.39 3.07
CA LYS A 22 -0.78 -18.78 2.75
C LYS A 22 -1.67 -17.57 2.47
N LEU A 23 -1.59 -16.54 3.32
CA LEU A 23 -2.36 -15.30 3.16
C LEU A 23 -2.00 -14.58 1.85
N LYS A 24 -0.73 -14.48 1.51
CA LYS A 24 -0.26 -13.87 0.25
C LYS A 24 -0.70 -14.66 -0.99
N ASN A 25 -0.69 -15.97 -0.92
CA ASN A 25 -1.08 -16.83 -2.05
C ASN A 25 -2.60 -16.85 -2.27
N THR A 26 -3.39 -16.84 -1.19
CA THR A 26 -4.84 -16.93 -1.25
C THR A 26 -5.50 -15.57 -1.45
N TYR A 27 -4.95 -14.55 -0.81
CA TYR A 27 -5.48 -13.19 -0.79
C TYR A 27 -4.44 -12.19 -1.31
N SER A 28 -4.87 -10.95 -1.56
CA SER A 28 -3.97 -9.89 -2.04
C SER A 28 -3.26 -9.15 -0.88
N TYR A 29 -2.78 -9.94 0.12
CA TYR A 29 -1.97 -9.37 1.18
C TYR A 29 -0.53 -9.13 0.72
N VAL A 30 0.11 -8.15 1.33
CA VAL A 30 1.55 -7.84 1.18
C VAL A 30 2.24 -7.98 2.53
N ASP A 31 3.56 -8.19 2.50
CA ASP A 31 4.36 -8.16 3.73
C ASP A 31 4.30 -6.77 4.35
N CYS A 32 4.21 -6.73 5.67
CA CYS A 32 4.19 -5.50 6.44
C CYS A 32 4.94 -5.69 7.75
N ASN A 33 5.76 -4.73 8.10
CA ASN A 33 6.40 -4.66 9.40
C ASN A 33 5.85 -3.46 10.17
N ILE A 34 5.37 -3.70 11.37
CA ILE A 34 4.98 -2.65 12.30
C ILE A 34 6.26 -2.24 13.05
N PRO A 35 6.76 -1.02 12.86
CA PRO A 35 7.98 -0.56 13.53
C PRO A 35 7.86 -0.62 15.05
N LYS A 36 8.99 -0.80 15.74
CA LYS A 36 9.02 -0.67 17.20
C LYS A 36 8.49 0.70 17.64
N ASN A 37 7.86 0.73 18.80
CA ASN A 37 7.29 1.95 19.40
C ASN A 37 6.14 2.60 18.60
N THR A 38 5.52 1.85 17.68
CA THR A 38 4.28 2.31 17.00
C THR A 38 3.11 2.40 17.99
N TYR A 39 3.05 1.47 18.92
CA TYR A 39 2.02 1.44 19.97
C TYR A 39 2.65 1.46 21.37
N ASN A 40 1.90 1.95 22.34
CA ASN A 40 2.37 1.96 23.74
C ASN A 40 2.60 0.52 24.22
N GLY A 41 3.74 0.29 24.88
CA GLY A 41 4.17 -1.03 25.34
C GLY A 41 4.83 -1.93 24.27
N GLN A 42 4.77 -1.57 22.99
CA GLN A 42 5.42 -2.30 21.91
C GLN A 42 6.90 -1.94 21.82
N ARG A 43 7.78 -2.86 22.18
CA ARG A 43 9.24 -2.64 22.19
C ARG A 43 9.97 -3.13 20.95
N ASP A 44 9.40 -4.10 20.26
CA ASP A 44 10.01 -4.79 19.13
C ASP A 44 9.22 -4.55 17.83
N GLU A 45 9.92 -4.61 16.69
CA GLU A 45 9.29 -4.67 15.38
C GLU A 45 8.50 -5.98 15.25
N VAL A 46 7.34 -5.93 14.60
CA VAL A 46 6.47 -7.10 14.43
C VAL A 46 6.11 -7.30 12.98
N GLY A 47 6.53 -8.45 12.42
CA GLY A 47 6.15 -8.88 11.08
C GLY A 47 4.67 -9.28 11.02
N THR A 48 3.98 -8.80 10.00
CA THR A 48 2.56 -9.06 9.75
C THR A 48 2.25 -8.98 8.25
N VAL A 49 0.99 -8.94 7.90
CA VAL A 49 0.53 -8.69 6.53
C VAL A 49 -0.40 -7.48 6.50
N ALA A 50 -0.43 -6.79 5.36
CA ALA A 50 -1.32 -5.66 5.12
C ALA A 50 -2.13 -5.85 3.85
N VAL A 51 -3.22 -5.10 3.75
CA VAL A 51 -3.97 -4.90 2.49
C VAL A 51 -3.61 -3.54 1.92
N LYS A 52 -3.62 -3.44 0.60
CA LYS A 52 -3.38 -2.16 -0.08
C LYS A 52 -4.70 -1.47 -0.43
N ALA A 53 -4.74 -0.18 -0.25
CA ALA A 53 -5.75 0.65 -0.90
C ALA A 53 -5.37 0.83 -2.37
N VAL A 54 -6.32 0.61 -3.27
CA VAL A 54 -6.11 0.71 -4.72
C VAL A 54 -7.11 1.71 -5.29
N LEU A 55 -6.62 2.72 -6.00
CA LEU A 55 -7.46 3.63 -6.75
C LEU A 55 -7.93 2.94 -8.05
N ILE A 56 -9.21 2.69 -8.15
CA ILE A 56 -9.82 2.04 -9.30
C ILE A 56 -10.44 3.10 -10.21
N VAL A 57 -10.20 2.99 -11.49
CA VAL A 57 -10.76 3.86 -12.53
C VAL A 57 -11.48 3.04 -13.59
N ASN A 58 -12.44 3.69 -14.27
CA ASN A 58 -13.10 3.07 -15.41
C ASN A 58 -12.14 3.01 -16.62
N ASP A 59 -12.13 1.91 -17.35
CA ASP A 59 -11.30 1.68 -18.54
C ASP A 59 -11.63 2.61 -19.73
N ARG A 60 -12.81 3.26 -19.69
CA ARG A 60 -13.23 4.25 -20.69
C ARG A 60 -12.62 5.63 -20.50
N LEU A 61 -11.96 5.90 -19.36
CA LEU A 61 -11.24 7.15 -19.20
C LEU A 61 -10.09 7.22 -20.21
N SER A 62 -9.78 8.42 -20.68
CA SER A 62 -8.66 8.58 -21.61
C SER A 62 -7.32 8.31 -20.91
N VAL A 63 -6.33 7.89 -21.70
CA VAL A 63 -4.96 7.69 -21.22
C VAL A 63 -4.43 8.94 -20.54
N GLU A 64 -4.64 10.11 -21.13
CA GLU A 64 -4.20 11.39 -20.61
C GLU A 64 -4.85 11.73 -19.26
N GLN A 65 -6.16 11.50 -19.11
CA GLN A 65 -6.88 11.75 -17.87
C GLN A 65 -6.32 10.88 -16.72
N VAL A 66 -6.14 9.58 -16.97
CA VAL A 66 -5.64 8.67 -15.93
C VAL A 66 -4.17 8.92 -15.62
N LYS A 67 -3.36 9.23 -16.64
CA LYS A 67 -1.97 9.64 -16.44
C LYS A 67 -1.88 10.88 -15.54
N LYS A 68 -2.69 11.90 -15.82
CA LYS A 68 -2.74 13.12 -15.00
C LYS A 68 -3.25 12.85 -13.60
N LEU A 69 -4.27 12.00 -13.44
CA LEU A 69 -4.76 11.59 -12.13
C LEU A 69 -3.66 10.88 -11.31
N THR A 70 -2.95 9.94 -11.93
CA THR A 70 -1.83 9.24 -11.28
C THR A 70 -0.74 10.22 -10.86
N GLN A 71 -0.38 11.16 -11.73
CA GLN A 71 0.57 12.22 -11.41
C GLN A 71 0.13 13.02 -10.19
N LEU A 72 -1.14 13.47 -10.14
CA LEU A 72 -1.68 14.27 -9.04
C LEU A 72 -1.62 13.54 -7.70
N VAL A 73 -1.83 12.22 -7.68
CA VAL A 73 -1.69 11.43 -6.44
C VAL A 73 -0.25 11.50 -5.91
N PHE A 74 0.75 11.37 -6.77
CA PHE A 74 2.14 11.43 -6.34
C PHE A 74 2.63 12.86 -6.05
N ASP A 75 2.16 13.85 -6.81
CA ASP A 75 2.49 15.26 -6.57
C ASP A 75 1.96 15.74 -5.19
N ASN A 76 0.89 15.13 -4.70
CA ASN A 76 0.27 15.45 -3.40
C ASN A 76 0.47 14.34 -2.35
N ALA A 77 1.44 13.43 -2.55
CA ALA A 77 1.64 12.27 -1.68
C ALA A 77 1.84 12.65 -0.21
N GLN A 78 2.61 13.70 0.08
CA GLN A 78 2.85 14.18 1.44
C GLN A 78 1.56 14.67 2.13
N GLU A 79 0.74 15.43 1.41
CA GLU A 79 -0.52 15.94 1.95
C GLU A 79 -1.51 14.79 2.21
N LEU A 80 -1.58 13.83 1.29
CA LEU A 80 -2.39 12.63 1.44
C LEU A 80 -1.93 11.80 2.66
N GLN A 81 -0.64 11.60 2.84
CA GLN A 81 -0.07 10.91 3.99
C GLN A 81 -0.44 11.58 5.32
N LEU A 82 -0.38 12.91 5.39
CA LEU A 82 -0.75 13.66 6.59
C LEU A 82 -2.26 13.64 6.90
N THR A 83 -3.09 13.47 5.88
CA THR A 83 -4.55 13.47 6.01
C THR A 83 -5.09 12.11 6.48
N VAL A 84 -4.37 11.03 6.20
CA VAL A 84 -4.78 9.67 6.58
C VAL A 84 -4.17 9.34 7.94
N SER A 85 -5.00 8.91 8.88
CA SER A 85 -4.56 8.52 10.24
C SER A 85 -3.73 7.21 10.28
N ALA A 86 -3.45 6.60 9.14
CA ALA A 86 -2.61 5.41 9.01
C ALA A 86 -1.22 5.83 8.48
N ASP A 87 -0.20 5.08 8.87
CA ASP A 87 1.16 5.23 8.34
C ASP A 87 1.20 4.74 6.88
N VAL A 88 0.75 5.60 5.98
CA VAL A 88 0.64 5.33 4.54
C VAL A 88 1.91 5.84 3.86
N ASP A 89 2.64 4.95 3.21
CA ASP A 89 3.82 5.28 2.44
C ASP A 89 3.48 5.24 0.94
N ILE A 90 3.35 6.43 0.33
CA ILE A 90 3.02 6.60 -1.09
C ILE A 90 4.32 6.80 -1.88
N THR A 91 4.96 5.69 -2.25
CA THR A 91 6.11 5.67 -3.17
C THR A 91 5.76 4.95 -4.46
N LEU A 92 6.53 5.22 -5.51
CA LEU A 92 6.31 4.60 -6.83
C LEU A 92 6.41 3.07 -6.76
N GLU A 93 7.42 2.58 -6.07
CA GLU A 93 7.70 1.14 -5.92
C GLU A 93 6.58 0.45 -5.12
N LYS A 94 6.21 1.05 -3.99
CA LYS A 94 5.14 0.49 -3.15
C LYS A 94 3.77 0.57 -3.80
N ALA A 95 3.53 1.57 -4.63
CA ALA A 95 2.24 1.74 -5.30
C ALA A 95 1.92 0.62 -6.31
N VAL A 96 2.92 -0.02 -6.89
CA VAL A 96 2.73 -1.10 -7.86
C VAL A 96 2.83 -2.49 -7.24
N GLU A 97 3.42 -2.60 -6.07
CA GLU A 97 3.61 -3.87 -5.37
C GLU A 97 2.27 -4.49 -4.95
N GLY A 98 2.09 -5.79 -5.20
CA GLY A 98 0.91 -6.55 -4.74
C GLY A 98 -0.39 -6.23 -5.46
N VAL A 99 -0.41 -5.32 -6.43
CA VAL A 99 -1.58 -5.03 -7.27
C VAL A 99 -1.76 -6.18 -8.27
N LYS A 100 -2.89 -6.90 -8.18
CA LYS A 100 -3.18 -8.07 -9.02
C LYS A 100 -4.09 -7.76 -10.22
N ILE A 101 -4.79 -6.64 -10.19
CA ILE A 101 -5.60 -6.19 -11.33
C ILE A 101 -4.71 -5.46 -12.35
N PRO A 102 -5.05 -5.51 -13.64
CA PRO A 102 -4.30 -4.77 -14.66
C PRO A 102 -4.36 -3.25 -14.41
N PHE A 103 -3.25 -2.59 -14.68
CA PHE A 103 -3.20 -1.12 -14.64
C PHE A 103 -3.85 -0.53 -15.88
N HIS A 104 -4.51 0.61 -15.72
CA HIS A 104 -4.96 1.41 -16.84
C HIS A 104 -3.77 1.93 -17.66
N LYS A 105 -3.89 2.02 -18.99
CA LYS A 105 -2.80 2.45 -19.88
C LYS A 105 -2.18 3.79 -19.47
N GLY A 106 -3.00 4.75 -19.03
CA GLY A 106 -2.51 6.05 -18.55
C GLY A 106 -1.65 5.95 -17.29
N ALA A 107 -2.02 5.10 -16.34
CA ALA A 107 -1.19 4.84 -15.16
C ALA A 107 0.11 4.12 -15.57
N ALA A 108 0.03 3.14 -16.46
CA ALA A 108 1.20 2.42 -16.96
C ALA A 108 2.21 3.35 -17.67
N GLU A 109 1.76 4.31 -18.46
CA GLU A 109 2.62 5.32 -19.07
C GLU A 109 3.32 6.18 -18.00
N TYR A 110 2.58 6.63 -16.98
CA TYR A 110 3.17 7.42 -15.89
C TYR A 110 4.28 6.65 -15.17
N TYR A 111 4.06 5.37 -14.86
CA TYR A 111 5.07 4.52 -14.24
C TYR A 111 6.26 4.23 -15.17
N SER A 112 5.99 3.95 -16.45
CA SER A 112 7.02 3.68 -17.46
C SER A 112 8.00 4.84 -17.63
N GLU A 113 7.52 6.08 -17.63
CA GLU A 113 8.36 7.28 -17.67
C GLU A 113 9.30 7.42 -16.46
N ARG A 114 9.02 6.67 -15.39
CA ARG A 114 9.82 6.62 -14.15
C ARG A 114 10.57 5.29 -13.97
N GLY A 115 10.67 4.51 -15.05
CA GLY A 115 11.43 3.27 -15.07
C GLY A 115 10.72 2.06 -14.49
N ILE A 116 9.42 2.15 -14.19
CA ILE A 116 8.63 1.05 -13.63
C ILE A 116 7.69 0.49 -14.69
N THR A 117 7.81 -0.79 -15.00
CA THR A 117 6.92 -1.49 -15.93
C THR A 117 5.81 -2.21 -15.17
N VAL A 118 4.55 -1.98 -15.55
CA VAL A 118 3.38 -2.62 -14.95
C VAL A 118 2.55 -3.33 -16.02
N LYS A 119 1.76 -4.32 -15.59
CA LYS A 119 0.90 -5.10 -16.49
C LYS A 119 -0.40 -4.32 -16.77
N THR A 120 -0.70 -4.08 -18.04
CA THR A 120 -1.96 -3.50 -18.50
C THR A 120 -2.95 -4.56 -18.95
N ALA A 121 -4.23 -4.22 -18.96
CA ALA A 121 -5.22 -4.96 -19.75
C ALA A 121 -4.85 -4.82 -21.23
N GLY A 122 -4.86 -5.92 -21.94
CA GLY A 122 -4.56 -6.00 -23.38
C GLY A 122 -5.56 -5.20 -24.22
#